data_af063f4349598278ce328fac416382e0
#
_entry.id   af063f4349598278ce328fac416382e0
#
_cell.length_a   1.000
_cell.length_b   1.000
_cell.length_c   1.000
_cell.angle_alpha   90.00
_cell.angle_beta   90.00
_cell.angle_gamma   90.00
#
_symmetry.space_group_name_H-M   'P 1'
#
loop_
_entity.id
_entity.type
_entity.pdbx_description
1 polymer ?
#
loop_
_entity_poly.entity_id
_entity_poly.type
_entity_poly.pdbx_seq_one_letter_code
_entity_poly.pdbx_strand_id
1 'polypeptide(L)'
;MSNNVLVLIFVLQLIIMKNFLLTSIGKKVAMALSAIFLMIFLLQHFLINITSVFSEDIFNMLSHFMGTNFLVQFILQPILIAGVIFHFVMGFVLEIQNRRATKYEYQKTRGGANSTWMSRNMIWSGLVILSFLILHFIDFWIPEMEYKYIDFMPDDPNRYHHELVEKFQDPFKVFFYCFSFILLSLHLLHGFSSSLKSMGTNKAYTSSVKTLSY
;
A
#
# COMPACT_ATOMS: atom_id res chain seq x y z
N MET A 1 -7.15 -40.34 -0.80
CA MET A 1 -7.22 -39.56 -2.03
C MET A 1 -5.88 -39.70 -2.74
N SER A 2 -5.84 -40.13 -4.03
CA SER A 2 -4.56 -40.36 -4.73
C SER A 2 -3.86 -39.03 -4.95
N ASN A 3 -2.51 -38.97 -4.82
CA ASN A 3 -1.69 -37.78 -5.06
C ASN A 3 -1.99 -37.10 -6.41
N ASN A 4 -2.36 -37.90 -7.42
CA ASN A 4 -2.73 -37.40 -8.75
C ASN A 4 -4.02 -36.58 -8.74
N VAL A 5 -4.99 -36.89 -7.87
CA VAL A 5 -6.25 -36.12 -7.73
C VAL A 5 -5.98 -34.78 -7.08
N LEU A 6 -5.11 -34.73 -6.08
CA LEU A 6 -4.71 -33.44 -5.45
C LEU A 6 -3.97 -32.53 -6.42
N VAL A 7 -3.04 -33.08 -7.21
CA VAL A 7 -2.32 -32.31 -8.23
C VAL A 7 -3.28 -31.79 -9.30
N LEU A 8 -4.23 -32.64 -9.76
CA LEU A 8 -5.23 -32.18 -10.75
C LEU A 8 -6.13 -31.07 -10.23
N ILE A 9 -6.59 -31.17 -8.98
CA ILE A 9 -7.40 -30.11 -8.32
C ILE A 9 -6.59 -28.82 -8.23
N PHE A 10 -5.33 -28.88 -7.82
CA PHE A 10 -4.45 -27.73 -7.71
C PHE A 10 -4.22 -27.05 -9.08
N VAL A 11 -3.94 -27.83 -10.13
CA VAL A 11 -3.78 -27.31 -11.50
C VAL A 11 -5.06 -26.65 -12.00
N LEU A 12 -6.23 -27.29 -11.80
CA LEU A 12 -7.52 -26.72 -12.15
C LEU A 12 -7.78 -25.39 -11.41
N GLN A 13 -7.46 -25.31 -10.13
CA GLN A 13 -7.59 -24.06 -9.35
C GLN A 13 -6.68 -22.96 -9.89
N LEU A 14 -5.45 -23.27 -10.27
CA LEU A 14 -4.53 -22.31 -10.89
C LEU A 14 -5.06 -21.79 -12.24
N ILE A 15 -5.63 -22.67 -13.07
CA ILE A 15 -6.22 -22.28 -14.37
C ILE A 15 -7.44 -21.38 -14.16
N ILE A 16 -8.33 -21.72 -13.23
CA ILE A 16 -9.52 -20.91 -12.90
C ILE A 16 -9.10 -19.56 -12.37
N MET A 17 -8.14 -19.50 -11.46
CA MET A 17 -7.62 -18.26 -10.89
C MET A 17 -6.95 -17.37 -11.94
N LYS A 18 -6.14 -17.94 -12.84
CA LYS A 18 -5.56 -17.22 -13.98
C LYS A 18 -6.64 -16.62 -14.88
N ASN A 19 -7.65 -17.40 -15.24
CA ASN A 19 -8.74 -16.93 -16.09
C ASN A 19 -9.54 -15.82 -15.39
N PHE A 20 -9.82 -15.93 -14.09
CA PHE A 20 -10.49 -14.91 -13.30
C PHE A 20 -9.69 -13.59 -13.29
N LEU A 21 -8.38 -13.64 -13.02
CA LEU A 21 -7.53 -12.45 -13.00
C LEU A 21 -7.39 -11.76 -14.37
N LEU A 22 -7.68 -12.48 -15.46
CA LEU A 22 -7.71 -11.88 -16.80
C LEU A 22 -9.01 -11.11 -17.08
N THR A 23 -10.09 -11.38 -16.34
CA THR A 23 -11.34 -10.64 -16.48
C THR A 23 -11.25 -9.22 -15.92
N SER A 24 -12.06 -8.30 -16.42
CA SER A 24 -12.15 -6.92 -15.91
C SER A 24 -12.59 -6.88 -14.43
N ILE A 25 -13.48 -7.79 -14.04
CA ILE A 25 -13.95 -7.88 -12.65
C ILE A 25 -12.82 -8.42 -11.76
N GLY A 26 -12.16 -9.50 -12.16
CA GLY A 26 -11.07 -10.11 -11.42
C GLY A 26 -9.92 -9.15 -11.14
N LYS A 27 -9.53 -8.33 -12.13
CA LYS A 27 -8.51 -7.30 -11.96
C LYS A 27 -8.93 -6.23 -10.92
N LYS A 28 -10.19 -5.79 -10.95
CA LYS A 28 -10.71 -4.82 -9.97
C LYS A 28 -10.76 -5.39 -8.56
N VAL A 29 -11.17 -6.64 -8.42
CA VAL A 29 -11.19 -7.34 -7.11
C VAL A 29 -9.76 -7.53 -6.58
N ALA A 30 -8.82 -7.99 -7.42
CA ALA A 30 -7.43 -8.15 -7.03
C ALA A 30 -6.78 -6.81 -6.61
N MET A 31 -7.07 -5.73 -7.35
CA MET A 31 -6.65 -4.38 -6.99
C MET A 31 -7.24 -3.92 -5.65
N ALA A 32 -8.52 -4.19 -5.41
CA ALA A 32 -9.19 -3.85 -4.14
C ALA A 32 -8.60 -4.62 -2.96
N LEU A 33 -8.33 -5.92 -3.13
CA LEU A 33 -7.71 -6.76 -2.09
C LEU A 33 -6.29 -6.29 -1.77
N SER A 34 -5.48 -5.95 -2.78
CA SER A 34 -4.14 -5.40 -2.55
C SER A 34 -4.20 -4.06 -1.81
N ALA A 35 -5.15 -3.19 -2.15
CA ALA A 35 -5.34 -1.92 -1.45
C ALA A 35 -5.72 -2.11 0.01
N ILE A 36 -6.66 -3.02 0.32
CA ILE A 36 -7.06 -3.34 1.70
C ILE A 36 -5.88 -3.91 2.49
N PHE A 37 -5.12 -4.83 1.89
CA PHE A 37 -3.91 -5.39 2.51
C PHE A 37 -2.91 -4.29 2.88
N LEU A 38 -2.61 -3.37 1.96
CA LEU A 38 -1.70 -2.26 2.21
C LEU A 38 -2.24 -1.27 3.25
N MET A 39 -3.56 -1.02 3.28
CA MET A 39 -4.18 -0.18 4.32
C MET A 39 -4.07 -0.78 5.71
N ILE A 40 -4.22 -2.10 5.86
CA ILE A 40 -4.02 -2.80 7.15
C ILE A 40 -2.57 -2.65 7.60
N PHE A 41 -1.61 -2.85 6.70
CA PHE A 41 -0.20 -2.62 6.99
C PHE A 41 0.07 -1.16 7.39
N LEU A 42 -0.45 -0.18 6.64
CA LEU A 42 -0.27 1.24 6.94
C LEU A 42 -0.86 1.62 8.30
N LEU A 43 -1.99 1.04 8.69
CA LEU A 43 -2.56 1.26 10.01
C LEU A 43 -1.61 0.74 11.11
N GLN A 44 -1.09 -0.49 10.97
CA GLN A 44 -0.11 -1.04 11.90
C GLN A 44 1.16 -0.18 11.95
N HIS A 45 1.68 0.20 10.78
CA HIS A 45 2.87 1.05 10.65
C HIS A 45 2.66 2.41 11.33
N PHE A 46 1.53 3.04 11.13
CA PHE A 46 1.16 4.28 11.78
C PHE A 46 1.09 4.13 13.32
N LEU A 47 0.44 3.04 13.81
CA LEU A 47 0.33 2.78 15.26
C LEU A 47 1.68 2.57 15.93
N ILE A 48 2.64 1.96 15.26
CA ILE A 48 4.01 1.83 15.77
C ILE A 48 4.69 3.21 15.76
N ASN A 49 4.65 3.92 14.65
CA ASN A 49 5.34 5.19 14.52
C ASN A 49 4.81 6.29 15.45
N ILE A 50 3.50 6.31 15.74
CA ILE A 50 2.92 7.30 16.65
C ILE A 50 3.45 7.13 18.09
N THR A 51 3.93 5.93 18.49
CA THR A 51 4.52 5.74 19.82
C THR A 51 5.81 6.53 20.01
N SER A 52 6.52 6.87 18.93
CA SER A 52 7.73 7.72 19.00
C SER A 52 7.48 9.10 19.63
N VAL A 53 6.24 9.60 19.55
CA VAL A 53 5.84 10.89 20.11
C VAL A 53 5.59 10.79 21.63
N PHE A 54 5.22 9.61 22.11
CA PHE A 54 4.79 9.41 23.49
C PHE A 54 5.85 8.72 24.36
N SER A 55 6.64 7.80 23.80
CA SER A 55 7.63 7.03 24.55
C SER A 55 8.70 6.47 23.62
N GLU A 56 9.94 6.88 23.85
CA GLU A 56 11.13 6.34 23.20
C GLU A 56 11.26 4.83 23.44
N ASP A 57 11.07 4.36 24.67
CA ASP A 57 11.21 2.94 25.03
C ASP A 57 10.19 2.06 24.29
N ILE A 58 8.92 2.50 24.23
CA ILE A 58 7.87 1.75 23.52
C ILE A 58 8.16 1.73 22.03
N PHE A 59 8.56 2.86 21.45
CA PHE A 59 8.90 2.92 20.03
C PHE A 59 10.09 2.00 19.70
N ASN A 60 11.16 2.07 20.49
CA ASN A 60 12.34 1.24 20.33
C ASN A 60 12.01 -0.25 20.46
N MET A 61 11.24 -0.64 21.47
CA MET A 61 10.81 -2.03 21.67
C MET A 61 10.01 -2.57 20.47
N LEU A 62 9.03 -1.80 19.98
CA LEU A 62 8.20 -2.21 18.86
C LEU A 62 8.98 -2.25 17.54
N SER A 63 9.83 -1.26 17.30
CA SER A 63 10.67 -1.18 16.10
C SER A 63 11.70 -2.31 16.08
N HIS A 64 12.34 -2.58 17.21
CA HIS A 64 13.27 -3.69 17.37
C HIS A 64 12.58 -5.04 17.11
N PHE A 65 11.39 -5.28 17.69
CA PHE A 65 10.60 -6.48 17.42
C PHE A 65 10.30 -6.63 15.92
N MET A 66 9.84 -5.57 15.26
CA MET A 66 9.55 -5.61 13.81
C MET A 66 10.81 -5.86 12.98
N GLY A 67 11.93 -5.31 13.41
CA GLY A 67 13.21 -5.44 12.74
C GLY A 67 13.93 -6.77 12.97
N THR A 68 13.67 -7.52 14.05
CA THR A 68 14.42 -8.73 14.42
C THR A 68 13.60 -10.02 14.36
N ASN A 69 12.26 -9.91 14.41
CA ASN A 69 11.39 -11.09 14.37
C ASN A 69 11.49 -11.82 13.02
N PHE A 70 11.83 -13.11 13.05
CA PHE A 70 12.01 -13.94 11.86
C PHE A 70 10.77 -13.96 10.94
N LEU A 71 9.57 -14.09 11.50
CA LEU A 71 8.33 -14.11 10.73
C LEU A 71 8.10 -12.77 9.99
N VAL A 72 8.39 -11.66 10.67
CA VAL A 72 8.24 -10.33 10.09
C VAL A 72 9.24 -10.12 8.96
N GLN A 73 10.51 -10.39 9.18
CA GLN A 73 11.56 -10.12 8.20
C GLN A 73 11.51 -11.03 6.98
N PHE A 74 11.34 -12.33 7.18
CA PHE A 74 11.53 -13.32 6.10
C PHE A 74 10.22 -13.78 5.47
N ILE A 75 9.06 -13.47 6.07
CA ILE A 75 7.76 -13.84 5.51
C ILE A 75 6.91 -12.60 5.22
N LEU A 76 6.61 -11.77 6.24
CA LEU A 76 5.69 -10.64 6.06
C LEU A 76 6.29 -9.52 5.20
N GLN A 77 7.55 -9.21 5.37
CA GLN A 77 8.23 -8.15 4.61
C GLN A 77 8.32 -8.47 3.10
N PRO A 78 8.75 -9.67 2.64
CA PRO A 78 8.69 -10.04 1.22
C PRO A 78 7.27 -10.02 0.64
N ILE A 79 6.27 -10.47 1.41
CA ILE A 79 4.85 -10.41 0.99
C ILE A 79 4.40 -8.96 0.85
N LEU A 80 4.80 -8.08 1.77
CA LEU A 80 4.50 -6.65 1.70
C LEU A 80 5.12 -6.01 0.46
N ILE A 81 6.39 -6.25 0.20
CA ILE A 81 7.09 -5.71 -1.00
C ILE A 81 6.40 -6.19 -2.27
N ALA A 82 6.08 -7.49 -2.36
CA ALA A 82 5.34 -8.05 -3.48
C ALA A 82 3.95 -7.41 -3.63
N GLY A 83 3.24 -7.17 -2.52
CA GLY A 83 1.95 -6.48 -2.49
C GLY A 83 2.03 -5.05 -2.98
N VAL A 84 3.04 -4.29 -2.59
CA VAL A 84 3.31 -2.93 -3.06
C VAL A 84 3.56 -2.92 -4.57
N ILE A 85 4.47 -3.77 -5.06
CA ILE A 85 4.78 -3.89 -6.50
C ILE A 85 3.52 -4.25 -7.28
N PHE A 86 2.77 -5.25 -6.82
CA PHE A 86 1.52 -5.68 -7.45
C PHE A 86 0.51 -4.52 -7.54
N HIS A 87 0.31 -3.79 -6.44
CA HIS A 87 -0.62 -2.67 -6.36
C HIS A 87 -0.26 -1.57 -7.37
N PHE A 88 0.99 -1.16 -7.44
CA PHE A 88 1.45 -0.15 -8.40
C PHE A 88 1.32 -0.63 -9.85
N VAL A 89 1.80 -1.82 -10.16
CA VAL A 89 1.74 -2.38 -11.52
C VAL A 89 0.28 -2.51 -11.98
N MET A 90 -0.60 -3.04 -11.13
CA MET A 90 -2.02 -3.16 -11.45
C MET A 90 -2.71 -1.81 -11.59
N GLY A 91 -2.32 -0.81 -10.78
CA GLY A 91 -2.79 0.56 -10.90
C GLY A 91 -2.50 1.15 -12.29
N PHE A 92 -1.26 1.03 -12.77
CA PHE A 92 -0.87 1.46 -14.11
C PHE A 92 -1.58 0.67 -15.23
N VAL A 93 -1.66 -0.65 -15.09
CA VAL A 93 -2.34 -1.50 -16.07
C VAL A 93 -3.81 -1.11 -16.20
N LEU A 94 -4.52 -0.92 -15.10
CA LEU A 94 -5.93 -0.53 -15.12
C LEU A 94 -6.11 0.88 -15.69
N GLU A 95 -5.26 1.82 -15.36
CA GLU A 95 -5.30 3.18 -15.89
C GLU A 95 -5.11 3.20 -17.42
N ILE A 96 -4.08 2.48 -17.92
CA ILE A 96 -3.84 2.38 -19.37
C ILE A 96 -5.03 1.71 -20.07
N GLN A 97 -5.60 0.64 -19.50
CA GLN A 97 -6.77 -0.03 -20.08
C GLN A 97 -7.99 0.88 -20.09
N ASN A 98 -8.24 1.64 -19.02
CA ASN A 98 -9.36 2.59 -18.96
C ASN A 98 -9.21 3.71 -19.99
N ARG A 99 -8.01 4.29 -20.15
CA ARG A 99 -7.74 5.32 -21.17
C ARG A 99 -7.93 4.79 -22.59
N ARG A 100 -7.49 3.56 -22.86
CA ARG A 100 -7.65 2.93 -24.19
C ARG A 100 -9.11 2.57 -24.50
N ALA A 101 -9.91 2.24 -23.50
CA ALA A 101 -11.33 1.93 -23.68
C ALA A 101 -12.17 3.17 -24.01
N THR A 102 -11.70 4.36 -23.64
CA THR A 102 -12.38 5.63 -23.91
C THR A 102 -11.97 6.16 -25.31
N LYS A 103 -12.31 5.43 -26.39
CA LYS A 103 -11.99 5.80 -27.78
C LYS A 103 -12.84 6.94 -28.37
N TYR A 104 -13.92 7.29 -27.70
CA TYR A 104 -14.81 8.38 -28.17
C TYR A 104 -14.66 9.57 -27.22
N GLU A 105 -14.07 10.67 -27.71
CA GLU A 105 -14.19 11.97 -27.05
C GLU A 105 -15.67 12.33 -27.04
N TYR A 106 -16.28 12.24 -25.85
CA TYR A 106 -17.60 12.82 -25.66
C TYR A 106 -17.52 14.33 -25.88
N GLN A 107 -18.25 14.85 -26.84
CA GLN A 107 -18.33 16.29 -27.13
C GLN A 107 -18.80 17.13 -25.95
N LYS A 108 -19.25 16.53 -24.83
CA LYS A 108 -19.54 17.14 -23.54
C LYS A 108 -19.06 16.24 -22.42
N THR A 109 -17.84 16.45 -21.97
CA THR A 109 -17.31 15.84 -20.73
C THR A 109 -17.95 16.53 -19.51
N ARG A 110 -19.04 15.97 -19.00
CA ARG A 110 -19.53 16.28 -17.66
C ARG A 110 -18.73 15.45 -16.63
N GLY A 111 -17.41 15.69 -16.58
CA GLY A 111 -16.52 14.93 -15.70
C GLY A 111 -16.94 14.96 -14.22
N GLY A 112 -17.53 16.09 -13.74
CA GLY A 112 -18.02 16.22 -12.38
C GLY A 112 -19.28 15.43 -12.04
N ALA A 113 -20.06 14.97 -13.04
CA ALA A 113 -21.28 14.20 -12.80
C ALA A 113 -21.00 12.70 -12.57
N ASN A 114 -19.93 12.15 -13.16
CA ASN A 114 -19.67 10.71 -13.20
C ASN A 114 -18.41 10.27 -12.43
N SER A 115 -17.51 11.19 -12.06
CA SER A 115 -16.28 10.87 -11.34
C SER A 115 -15.82 12.03 -10.45
N THR A 116 -15.24 11.70 -9.28
CA THR A 116 -14.65 12.70 -8.38
C THR A 116 -13.32 13.21 -8.94
N TRP A 117 -12.87 14.40 -8.49
CA TRP A 117 -11.56 14.92 -8.81
C TRP A 117 -10.44 13.93 -8.41
N MET A 118 -10.56 13.32 -7.25
CA MET A 118 -9.64 12.30 -6.74
C MET A 118 -9.54 11.08 -7.67
N SER A 119 -10.69 10.59 -8.16
CA SER A 119 -10.72 9.46 -9.10
C SER A 119 -9.96 9.76 -10.40
N ARG A 120 -10.06 10.99 -10.91
CA ARG A 120 -9.37 11.40 -12.15
C ARG A 120 -7.87 11.60 -11.96
N ASN A 121 -7.43 11.94 -10.74
CA ASN A 121 -6.04 12.23 -10.42
C ASN A 121 -5.35 11.12 -9.63
N MET A 122 -5.97 9.94 -9.54
CA MET A 122 -5.48 8.82 -8.75
C MET A 122 -4.07 8.37 -9.18
N ILE A 123 -3.79 8.39 -10.48
CA ILE A 123 -2.48 8.01 -11.01
C ILE A 123 -1.39 9.02 -10.59
N TRP A 124 -1.72 10.31 -10.56
CA TRP A 124 -0.78 11.36 -10.14
C TRP A 124 -0.46 11.27 -8.65
N SER A 125 -1.48 11.08 -7.80
CA SER A 125 -1.25 10.83 -6.37
C SER A 125 -0.45 9.55 -6.14
N GLY A 126 -0.71 8.50 -6.92
CA GLY A 126 0.06 7.26 -6.88
C GLY A 126 1.54 7.46 -7.23
N LEU A 127 1.85 8.27 -8.27
CA LEU A 127 3.23 8.59 -8.64
C LEU A 127 3.98 9.36 -7.54
N VAL A 128 3.34 10.32 -6.89
CA VAL A 128 3.95 11.05 -5.77
C VAL A 128 4.18 10.10 -4.58
N ILE A 129 3.23 9.22 -4.28
CA ILE A 129 3.39 8.21 -3.23
C ILE A 129 4.52 7.24 -3.56
N LEU A 130 4.68 6.83 -4.83
CA LEU A 130 5.80 6.00 -5.26
C LEU A 130 7.15 6.70 -5.05
N SER A 131 7.24 7.98 -5.40
CA SER A 131 8.45 8.78 -5.16
C SER A 131 8.77 8.91 -3.68
N PHE A 132 7.73 9.14 -2.85
CA PHE A 132 7.85 9.14 -1.40
C PHE A 132 8.32 7.78 -0.87
N LEU A 133 7.77 6.67 -1.36
CA LEU A 133 8.14 5.33 -0.92
C LEU A 133 9.61 5.01 -1.24
N ILE A 134 10.12 5.45 -2.39
CA ILE A 134 11.54 5.32 -2.74
C ILE A 134 12.40 6.08 -1.73
N LEU A 135 12.05 7.33 -1.43
CA LEU A 135 12.75 8.13 -0.41
C LEU A 135 12.69 7.45 0.97
N HIS A 136 11.52 6.95 1.36
CA HIS A 136 11.32 6.24 2.63
C HIS A 136 12.20 4.98 2.73
N PHE A 137 12.37 4.24 1.65
CA PHE A 137 13.28 3.10 1.62
C PHE A 137 14.75 3.52 1.74
N ILE A 138 15.15 4.60 1.09
CA ILE A 138 16.50 5.17 1.19
C ILE A 138 16.77 5.67 2.62
N ASP A 139 15.77 6.25 3.27
CA ASP A 139 15.94 6.80 4.60
C ASP A 139 15.94 5.74 5.72
N PHE A 140 15.19 4.64 5.58
CA PHE A 140 14.98 3.70 6.68
C PHE A 140 15.30 2.25 6.32
N TRP A 141 14.76 1.73 5.22
CA TRP A 141 14.90 0.30 4.92
C TRP A 141 16.30 -0.08 4.45
N ILE A 142 16.91 0.71 3.58
CA ILE A 142 18.27 0.45 3.08
C ILE A 142 19.29 0.54 4.22
N PRO A 143 19.33 1.59 5.07
CA PRO A 143 20.24 1.64 6.21
C PRO A 143 20.05 0.48 7.19
N GLU A 144 18.80 0.02 7.41
CA GLU A 144 18.54 -1.15 8.25
C GLU A 144 19.13 -2.43 7.65
N MET A 145 19.06 -2.58 6.32
CA MET A 145 19.67 -3.74 5.63
C MET A 145 21.19 -3.67 5.65
N GLU A 146 21.77 -2.47 5.47
CA GLU A 146 23.23 -2.24 5.58
C GLU A 146 23.71 -2.58 6.98
N TYR A 147 23.08 -2.02 8.02
CA TYR A 147 23.41 -2.27 9.42
C TYR A 147 23.48 -3.77 9.76
N LYS A 148 22.49 -4.54 9.28
CA LYS A 148 22.34 -5.95 9.67
C LYS A 148 23.13 -6.93 8.81
N TYR A 149 23.15 -6.71 7.49
CA TYR A 149 23.61 -7.74 6.55
C TYR A 149 24.88 -7.37 5.78
N ILE A 150 25.30 -6.12 5.83
CA ILE A 150 26.55 -5.66 5.19
C ILE A 150 27.59 -5.36 6.27
N ASP A 151 27.25 -4.51 7.23
CA ASP A 151 28.17 -4.07 8.27
C ASP A 151 28.21 -5.03 9.48
N PHE A 152 27.23 -5.94 9.58
CA PHE A 152 27.10 -6.92 10.67
C PHE A 152 27.24 -6.28 12.06
N MET A 153 26.61 -5.11 12.24
CA MET A 153 26.67 -4.35 13.48
C MET A 153 25.98 -5.11 14.60
N PRO A 154 26.43 -4.91 15.86
CA PRO A 154 25.80 -5.51 17.04
C PRO A 154 24.32 -5.12 17.13
N ASP A 155 23.49 -6.05 17.62
CA ASP A 155 22.09 -5.78 17.87
C ASP A 155 21.94 -4.73 18.99
N ASP A 156 21.34 -3.58 18.65
CA ASP A 156 21.06 -2.48 19.55
C ASP A 156 19.54 -2.15 19.54
N PRO A 157 18.80 -2.56 20.57
CA PRO A 157 17.38 -2.31 20.65
C PRO A 157 17.01 -0.84 20.89
N ASN A 158 17.95 0.01 21.27
CA ASN A 158 17.68 1.40 21.70
C ASN A 158 17.99 2.45 20.61
N ARG A 159 18.46 2.06 19.42
CA ARG A 159 18.91 2.98 18.37
C ARG A 159 17.78 3.65 17.57
N TYR A 160 16.62 3.01 17.44
CA TYR A 160 15.58 3.36 16.45
C TYR A 160 14.99 4.76 16.64
N HIS A 161 14.73 5.17 17.89
CA HIS A 161 14.19 6.49 18.18
C HIS A 161 15.22 7.60 17.87
N HIS A 162 16.46 7.40 18.27
CA HIS A 162 17.53 8.35 17.98
C HIS A 162 17.73 8.53 16.47
N GLU A 163 17.80 7.44 15.71
CA GLU A 163 17.91 7.46 14.25
C GLU A 163 16.72 8.15 13.59
N LEU A 164 15.49 7.91 14.09
CA LEU A 164 14.29 8.60 13.61
C LEU A 164 14.41 10.12 13.80
N VAL A 165 14.76 10.56 15.01
CA VAL A 165 14.88 11.99 15.33
C VAL A 165 15.98 12.64 14.50
N GLU A 166 17.14 12.00 14.32
CA GLU A 166 18.24 12.48 13.49
C GLU A 166 17.79 12.68 12.03
N LYS A 167 17.07 11.71 11.45
CA LYS A 167 16.57 11.80 10.07
C LYS A 167 15.65 13.01 9.85
N PHE A 168 14.89 13.42 10.85
CA PHE A 168 13.97 14.54 10.77
C PHE A 168 14.52 15.88 11.30
N GLN A 169 15.84 16.02 11.47
CA GLN A 169 16.49 17.31 11.71
C GLN A 169 16.51 18.19 10.44
N ASP A 170 16.44 17.58 9.25
CA ASP A 170 16.39 18.32 7.98
C ASP A 170 14.97 18.85 7.71
N PRO A 171 14.75 20.20 7.69
CA PRO A 171 13.43 20.78 7.46
C PRO A 171 12.86 20.49 6.05
N PHE A 172 13.71 20.33 5.04
CA PHE A 172 13.24 19.96 3.69
C PHE A 172 12.69 18.55 3.66
N LYS A 173 13.34 17.63 4.37
CA LYS A 173 12.85 16.26 4.54
C LYS A 173 11.51 16.26 5.27
N VAL A 174 11.39 16.98 6.38
CA VAL A 174 10.13 17.12 7.13
C VAL A 174 9.02 17.64 6.22
N PHE A 175 9.26 18.71 5.47
CA PHE A 175 8.28 19.27 4.54
C PHE A 175 7.83 18.23 3.50
N PHE A 176 8.76 17.51 2.88
CA PHE A 176 8.45 16.52 1.87
C PHE A 176 7.63 15.35 2.44
N TYR A 177 7.96 14.88 3.65
CA TYR A 177 7.21 13.83 4.34
C TYR A 177 5.79 14.29 4.67
N CYS A 178 5.62 15.47 5.26
CA CYS A 178 4.31 16.05 5.57
C CYS A 178 3.43 16.21 4.32
N PHE A 179 4.00 16.73 3.23
CA PHE A 179 3.30 16.87 1.97
C PHE A 179 2.86 15.51 1.42
N SER A 180 3.74 14.52 1.47
CA SER A 180 3.44 13.15 1.03
C SER A 180 2.36 12.49 1.87
N PHE A 181 2.32 12.73 3.18
CA PHE A 181 1.27 12.22 4.07
C PHE A 181 -0.11 12.81 3.74
N ILE A 182 -0.18 14.10 3.38
CA ILE A 182 -1.44 14.71 2.93
C ILE A 182 -1.95 14.00 1.67
N LEU A 183 -1.07 13.82 0.67
CA LEU A 183 -1.46 13.13 -0.57
C LEU A 183 -1.80 11.66 -0.35
N LEU A 184 -1.06 10.97 0.53
CA LEU A 184 -1.37 9.59 0.92
C LEU A 184 -2.74 9.51 1.60
N SER A 185 -3.07 10.42 2.50
CA SER A 185 -4.39 10.46 3.16
C SER A 185 -5.53 10.60 2.15
N LEU A 186 -5.40 11.52 1.19
CA LEU A 186 -6.36 11.68 0.10
C LEU A 186 -6.47 10.42 -0.77
N HIS A 187 -5.34 9.78 -1.09
CA HIS A 187 -5.29 8.54 -1.84
C HIS A 187 -6.00 7.40 -1.11
N LEU A 188 -5.75 7.26 0.19
CA LEU A 188 -6.38 6.24 1.04
C LEU A 188 -7.90 6.43 1.14
N LEU A 189 -8.40 7.66 1.35
CA LEU A 189 -9.82 7.96 1.42
C LEU A 189 -10.54 7.51 0.14
N HIS A 190 -9.97 7.86 -1.03
CA HIS A 190 -10.52 7.42 -2.30
C HIS A 190 -10.37 5.91 -2.52
N GLY A 191 -9.19 5.36 -2.24
CA GLY A 191 -8.86 3.94 -2.39
C GLY A 191 -9.76 3.06 -1.54
N PHE A 192 -10.01 3.42 -0.28
CA PHE A 192 -10.91 2.70 0.63
C PHE A 192 -12.34 2.63 0.08
N SER A 193 -12.93 3.79 -0.28
CA SER A 193 -14.26 3.84 -0.86
C SER A 193 -14.36 3.03 -2.17
N SER A 194 -13.33 3.07 -3.02
CA SER A 194 -13.28 2.33 -4.28
C SER A 194 -13.15 0.82 -4.07
N SER A 195 -12.34 0.40 -3.09
CA SER A 195 -12.13 -1.02 -2.75
C SER A 195 -13.42 -1.66 -2.26
N LEU A 196 -14.14 -1.00 -1.34
CA LEU A 196 -15.43 -1.48 -0.84
C LEU A 196 -16.45 -1.65 -1.97
N LYS A 197 -16.54 -0.71 -2.92
CA LYS A 197 -17.43 -0.83 -4.09
C LYS A 197 -17.05 -2.02 -4.97
N SER A 198 -15.75 -2.24 -5.18
CA SER A 198 -15.25 -3.36 -5.99
C SER A 198 -15.51 -4.72 -5.34
N MET A 199 -15.62 -4.75 -4.01
CA MET A 199 -15.99 -5.94 -3.22
C MET A 199 -17.50 -6.17 -3.14
N GLY A 200 -18.33 -5.34 -3.78
CA GLY A 200 -19.78 -5.52 -3.86
C GLY A 200 -20.56 -5.08 -2.62
N THR A 201 -20.01 -4.17 -1.80
CA THR A 201 -20.71 -3.66 -0.62
C THR A 201 -21.98 -2.88 -1.00
N ASN A 202 -23.04 -3.04 -0.21
CA ASN A 202 -24.36 -2.44 -0.46
C ASN A 202 -24.27 -0.90 -0.44
N LYS A 203 -25.11 -0.24 -1.26
CA LYS A 203 -25.17 1.24 -1.38
C LYS A 203 -25.40 1.96 -0.05
N ALA A 204 -26.16 1.38 0.88
CA ALA A 204 -26.40 1.93 2.22
C ALA A 204 -25.09 2.02 3.04
N TYR A 205 -24.30 0.96 3.03
CA TYR A 205 -22.99 0.91 3.71
C TYR A 205 -21.99 1.89 3.07
N THR A 206 -22.01 1.99 1.75
CA THR A 206 -21.17 2.92 1.00
C THR A 206 -21.52 4.39 1.27
N SER A 207 -22.80 4.69 1.58
CA SER A 207 -23.24 6.04 1.97
C SER A 207 -22.67 6.43 3.34
N SER A 208 -22.80 5.54 4.34
CA SER A 208 -22.25 5.77 5.69
C SER A 208 -20.73 5.93 5.70
N VAL A 209 -20.00 5.11 4.91
CA VAL A 209 -18.55 5.21 4.75
C VAL A 209 -18.16 6.51 4.03
N LYS A 210 -18.96 6.98 3.06
CA LYS A 210 -18.74 8.29 2.42
C LYS A 210 -18.88 9.44 3.42
N THR A 211 -19.85 9.35 4.33
CA THR A 211 -20.04 10.38 5.36
C THR A 211 -18.86 10.42 6.35
N LEU A 212 -18.21 9.28 6.61
CA LEU A 212 -17.01 9.18 7.44
C LEU A 212 -15.73 9.63 6.71
N SER A 213 -15.74 9.71 5.37
CA SER A 213 -14.58 10.07 4.54
C SER A 213 -14.62 11.52 4.04
N TYR A 214 -15.57 12.33 4.49
CA TYR A 214 -15.70 13.77 4.30
C TYR A 214 -15.67 14.49 5.65
#